data_631e2be484602b24b363b20b337d8232
#
_entry.id   631e2be484602b24b363b20b337d8232
#
_cell.length_a   1.000
_cell.length_b   1.000
_cell.length_c   1.000
_cell.angle_alpha   90.00
_cell.angle_beta   90.00
_cell.angle_gamma   90.00
#
_symmetry.space_group_name_H-M   'P 1'
#
loop_
_entity.id
_entity.type
_entity.pdbx_description
1 polymer ?
#
loop_
_entity_poly.entity_id
_entity_poly.type
_entity_poly.pdbx_seq_one_letter_code
_entity_poly.pdbx_strand_id
1 'polypeptide(L)'
;MLSKLDRKKSVTGFSFLELFIILVIIGILAAVAIPQLEHYKQLRYDRESKDDLERLYQACEKFWSNNINTQCSIDIVKQATNGFILSSNVAMVIPSGKETRTDFQATAKHSSSDKTYTIDEKGNIR
;
A
#
# COMPACT_ATOMS: atom_id res chain seq x y z
N MET A 1 -35.16 42.93 -7.17
CA MET A 1 -33.93 43.62 -7.32
C MET A 1 -32.91 42.70 -7.95
N LEU A 2 -32.20 42.03 -7.15
CA LEU A 2 -31.29 41.01 -7.60
C LEU A 2 -31.97 39.94 -8.44
N SER A 3 -33.25 39.70 -8.17
CA SER A 3 -34.01 38.69 -8.87
C SER A 3 -34.10 38.90 -10.38
N LYS A 4 -34.20 40.15 -10.83
CA LYS A 4 -34.24 40.44 -12.27
C LYS A 4 -32.90 40.19 -12.93
N LEU A 5 -31.83 40.64 -12.31
CA LEU A 5 -30.48 40.40 -12.81
C LEU A 5 -30.13 38.93 -12.72
N ASP A 6 -30.53 38.30 -11.65
CA ASP A 6 -30.28 36.90 -11.45
C ASP A 6 -31.02 36.06 -12.47
N ARG A 7 -32.24 36.47 -12.82
CA ARG A 7 -33.00 35.77 -13.84
C ARG A 7 -32.30 35.75 -15.17
N LYS A 8 -31.75 36.92 -15.58
CA LYS A 8 -30.98 36.99 -16.81
C LYS A 8 -29.76 36.11 -16.74
N LYS A 9 -29.04 36.20 -15.64
CA LYS A 9 -27.82 35.43 -15.46
C LYS A 9 -28.08 33.93 -15.35
N SER A 10 -29.18 33.53 -14.69
CA SER A 10 -29.51 32.13 -14.56
C SER A 10 -29.89 31.50 -15.89
N VAL A 11 -30.44 32.26 -16.83
CA VAL A 11 -30.70 31.80 -18.19
C VAL A 11 -29.38 31.52 -18.93
N THR A 12 -28.38 32.34 -18.69
CA THR A 12 -27.06 32.21 -19.32
C THR A 12 -26.07 31.42 -18.49
N GLY A 13 -26.43 30.99 -17.26
CA GLY A 13 -25.56 30.23 -16.38
C GLY A 13 -25.20 31.00 -15.13
N PHE A 14 -24.06 30.69 -14.58
CA PHE A 14 -23.57 31.24 -13.31
C PHE A 14 -23.09 32.68 -13.50
N SER A 15 -23.23 33.49 -12.43
CA SER A 15 -22.59 34.77 -12.39
C SER A 15 -21.08 34.61 -12.14
N PHE A 16 -20.32 35.66 -12.52
CA PHE A 16 -18.88 35.63 -12.29
C PHE A 16 -18.53 35.48 -10.81
N LEU A 17 -19.25 36.21 -9.94
CA LEU A 17 -19.01 36.11 -8.50
C LEU A 17 -19.30 34.72 -7.97
N GLU A 18 -20.36 34.09 -8.45
CA GLU A 18 -20.72 32.74 -8.05
C GLU A 18 -19.64 31.74 -8.46
N LEU A 19 -19.14 31.84 -9.68
CA LEU A 19 -18.05 31.01 -10.15
C LEU A 19 -16.79 31.20 -9.29
N PHE A 20 -16.50 32.46 -8.94
CA PHE A 20 -15.34 32.78 -8.12
C PHE A 20 -15.45 32.13 -6.74
N ILE A 21 -16.62 32.17 -6.12
CA ILE A 21 -16.86 31.54 -4.81
C ILE A 21 -16.66 30.03 -4.90
N ILE A 22 -17.15 29.41 -5.97
CA ILE A 22 -16.99 27.96 -6.17
C ILE A 22 -15.51 27.61 -6.26
N LEU A 23 -14.73 28.38 -6.99
CA LEU A 23 -13.29 28.15 -7.12
C LEU A 23 -12.56 28.29 -5.78
N VAL A 24 -12.96 29.26 -4.97
CA VAL A 24 -12.38 29.45 -3.63
C VAL A 24 -12.67 28.24 -2.74
N ILE A 25 -13.91 27.76 -2.75
CA ILE A 25 -14.30 26.60 -1.96
C ILE A 25 -13.52 25.36 -2.40
N ILE A 26 -13.41 25.14 -3.70
CA ILE A 26 -12.63 24.00 -4.24
C ILE A 26 -11.17 24.11 -3.81
N GLY A 27 -10.61 25.29 -3.84
CA GLY A 27 -9.23 25.52 -3.42
C GLY A 27 -8.99 25.18 -1.96
N ILE A 28 -9.92 25.56 -1.09
CA ILE A 28 -9.83 25.25 0.34
C ILE A 28 -9.91 23.74 0.57
N LEU A 29 -10.87 23.09 -0.07
CA LEU A 29 -11.04 21.65 0.07
C LEU A 29 -9.81 20.89 -0.47
N ALA A 30 -9.25 21.34 -1.59
CA ALA A 30 -8.06 20.73 -2.16
C ALA A 30 -6.86 20.86 -1.22
N ALA A 31 -6.71 22.00 -0.55
CA ALA A 31 -5.61 22.23 0.36
C ALA A 31 -5.59 21.24 1.54
N VAL A 32 -6.78 20.80 1.97
CA VAL A 32 -6.88 19.80 3.04
C VAL A 32 -6.77 18.39 2.50
N ALA A 33 -7.35 18.13 1.34
CA ALA A 33 -7.42 16.77 0.79
C ALA A 33 -6.05 16.22 0.34
N ILE A 34 -5.20 17.08 -0.22
CA ILE A 34 -3.91 16.63 -0.76
C ILE A 34 -3.00 16.03 0.32
N PRO A 35 -2.76 16.67 1.48
CA PRO A 35 -1.93 16.06 2.52
C PRO A 35 -2.50 14.76 3.05
N GLN A 36 -3.82 14.65 3.20
CA GLN A 36 -4.46 13.42 3.66
C GLN A 36 -4.31 12.30 2.65
N LEU A 37 -4.37 12.62 1.37
CA LEU A 37 -4.18 11.63 0.31
C LEU A 37 -2.78 11.02 0.37
N GLU A 38 -1.76 11.83 0.62
CA GLU A 38 -0.38 11.34 0.78
C GLU A 38 -0.29 10.38 1.97
N HIS A 39 -0.93 10.70 3.08
CA HIS A 39 -0.95 9.83 4.24
C HIS A 39 -1.60 8.48 3.93
N TYR A 40 -2.74 8.49 3.24
CA TYR A 40 -3.41 7.25 2.83
C TYR A 40 -2.57 6.42 1.87
N LYS A 41 -1.84 7.06 0.97
CA LYS A 41 -0.92 6.35 0.07
C LYS A 41 0.18 5.64 0.85
N GLN A 42 0.76 6.30 1.85
CA GLN A 42 1.79 5.69 2.68
C GLN A 42 1.25 4.48 3.44
N LEU A 43 0.06 4.58 4.03
CA LEU A 43 -0.58 3.46 4.70
C LEU A 43 -0.82 2.29 3.75
N ARG A 44 -1.20 2.58 2.53
CA ARG A 44 -1.45 1.56 1.51
C ARG A 44 -0.16 0.84 1.12
N TYR A 45 0.92 1.58 0.92
CA TYR A 45 2.21 1.00 0.59
C TYR A 45 2.74 0.13 1.72
N ASP A 46 2.59 0.60 2.95
CA ASP A 46 3.01 -0.15 4.13
C ASP A 46 2.19 -1.44 4.28
N ARG A 47 0.89 -1.37 4.05
CA ARG A 47 0.03 -2.55 4.08
C ARG A 47 0.42 -3.57 3.01
N GLU A 48 0.75 -3.10 1.82
CA GLU A 48 1.18 -3.97 0.73
C GLU A 48 2.44 -4.73 1.10
N SER A 49 3.41 -4.07 1.74
CA SER A 49 4.62 -4.72 2.23
C SER A 49 4.31 -5.79 3.28
N LYS A 50 3.44 -5.47 4.24
CA LYS A 50 3.03 -6.41 5.28
C LYS A 50 2.28 -7.61 4.71
N ASP A 51 1.39 -7.38 3.77
CA ASP A 51 0.61 -8.45 3.14
C ASP A 51 1.52 -9.39 2.37
N ASP A 52 2.53 -8.87 1.68
CA ASP A 52 3.49 -9.70 0.97
C ASP A 52 4.34 -10.53 1.93
N LEU A 53 4.75 -9.96 3.06
CA LEU A 53 5.47 -10.71 4.09
C LEU A 53 4.61 -11.84 4.66
N GLU A 54 3.35 -11.58 4.93
CA GLU A 54 2.45 -12.59 5.44
C GLU A 54 2.25 -13.72 4.44
N ARG A 55 2.08 -13.38 3.17
CA ARG A 55 1.96 -14.38 2.11
C ARG A 55 3.22 -15.22 1.98
N LEU A 56 4.38 -14.59 2.07
CA LEU A 56 5.65 -15.31 2.05
C LEU A 56 5.73 -16.28 3.23
N TYR A 57 5.39 -15.83 4.41
CA TYR A 57 5.41 -16.65 5.61
C TYR A 57 4.49 -17.87 5.45
N GLN A 58 3.27 -17.66 4.99
CA GLN A 58 2.32 -18.76 4.77
C GLN A 58 2.82 -19.74 3.72
N ALA A 59 3.43 -19.24 2.65
CA ALA A 59 3.98 -20.09 1.61
C ALA A 59 5.18 -20.90 2.12
N CYS A 60 6.03 -20.29 2.94
CA CYS A 60 7.14 -21.00 3.57
C CYS A 60 6.63 -22.03 4.57
N GLU A 61 5.57 -21.74 5.30
CA GLU A 61 4.95 -22.70 6.22
C GLU A 61 4.48 -23.95 5.48
N LYS A 62 3.83 -23.77 4.34
CA LYS A 62 3.41 -24.89 3.50
C LYS A 62 4.61 -25.67 2.98
N PHE A 63 5.67 -24.97 2.59
CA PHE A 63 6.88 -25.60 2.10
C PHE A 63 7.53 -26.45 3.20
N TRP A 64 7.63 -25.92 4.42
CA TRP A 64 8.22 -26.65 5.54
C TRP A 64 7.36 -27.81 6.01
N SER A 65 6.05 -27.75 5.83
CA SER A 65 5.18 -28.87 6.20
C SER A 65 5.46 -30.11 5.36
N ASN A 66 5.93 -29.93 4.13
CA ASN A 66 6.27 -31.01 3.22
C ASN A 66 7.76 -31.33 3.22
N ASN A 67 8.61 -30.38 3.59
CA ASN A 67 10.07 -30.47 3.51
C ASN A 67 10.69 -29.95 4.80
N ILE A 68 10.60 -30.71 5.87
CA ILE A 68 11.13 -30.33 7.18
C ILE A 68 12.65 -30.15 7.08
N ASN A 69 13.19 -29.13 7.72
CA ASN A 69 14.61 -28.80 7.77
C ASN A 69 15.22 -28.28 6.46
N THR A 70 14.39 -27.89 5.51
CA THR A 70 14.88 -27.25 4.30
C THR A 70 14.80 -25.73 4.42
N GLN A 71 15.59 -25.06 3.60
CA GLN A 71 15.59 -23.59 3.55
C GLN A 71 14.47 -23.11 2.63
N CYS A 72 13.74 -22.11 3.08
CA CYS A 72 12.72 -21.48 2.26
C CYS A 72 13.30 -20.20 1.64
N SER A 73 13.27 -20.11 0.32
CA SER A 73 13.66 -18.90 -0.39
C SER A 73 12.50 -18.40 -1.24
N ILE A 74 12.58 -17.13 -1.64
CA ILE A 74 11.55 -16.53 -2.48
C ILE A 74 11.40 -17.28 -3.79
N ASP A 75 12.50 -17.65 -4.42
CA ASP A 75 12.49 -18.38 -5.69
C ASP A 75 11.88 -19.77 -5.56
N ILE A 76 12.24 -20.48 -4.50
CA ILE A 76 11.70 -21.82 -4.23
C ILE A 76 10.20 -21.76 -4.04
N VAL A 77 9.73 -20.78 -3.28
CA VAL A 77 8.30 -20.64 -2.99
C VAL A 77 7.51 -20.27 -4.23
N LYS A 78 8.04 -19.41 -5.07
CA LYS A 78 7.39 -19.05 -6.32
C LYS A 78 7.18 -20.26 -7.23
N GLN A 79 8.16 -21.17 -7.27
CA GLN A 79 8.08 -22.38 -8.09
C GLN A 79 7.21 -23.45 -7.45
N ALA A 80 7.33 -23.63 -6.13
CA ALA A 80 6.73 -24.77 -5.46
C ALA A 80 5.24 -24.59 -5.18
N THR A 81 4.79 -23.39 -4.88
CA THR A 81 3.41 -23.17 -4.43
C THR A 81 2.49 -22.57 -5.47
N ASN A 82 2.99 -22.10 -6.58
CA ASN A 82 2.22 -21.45 -7.67
C ASN A 82 1.27 -20.34 -7.21
N GLY A 83 1.23 -20.05 -5.93
CA GLY A 83 0.32 -19.06 -5.38
C GLY A 83 1.01 -17.86 -4.79
N PHE A 84 2.32 -17.88 -4.67
CA PHE A 84 3.04 -16.73 -4.13
C PHE A 84 3.45 -15.80 -5.27
N ILE A 85 2.92 -14.59 -5.24
CA ILE A 85 3.23 -13.54 -6.20
C ILE A 85 3.72 -12.33 -5.42
N LEU A 86 4.95 -11.92 -5.67
CA LEU A 86 5.50 -10.72 -5.07
C LEU A 86 4.98 -9.49 -5.81
N SER A 87 4.52 -8.50 -5.05
CA SER A 87 4.09 -7.23 -5.63
C SER A 87 5.27 -6.55 -6.32
N SER A 88 5.01 -5.97 -7.49
CA SER A 88 6.08 -5.42 -8.35
C SER A 88 6.88 -4.29 -7.69
N ASN A 89 6.24 -3.56 -6.77
CA ASN A 89 6.86 -2.41 -6.11
C ASN A 89 7.39 -2.71 -4.71
N VAL A 90 7.37 -3.97 -4.30
CA VAL A 90 7.85 -4.39 -2.98
C VAL A 90 9.15 -5.15 -3.15
N ALA A 91 10.21 -4.66 -2.51
CA ALA A 91 11.48 -5.36 -2.44
C ALA A 91 11.49 -6.24 -1.19
N MET A 92 11.73 -7.53 -1.36
CA MET A 92 11.68 -8.49 -0.28
C MET A 92 12.99 -9.26 -0.23
N VAL A 93 13.53 -9.43 0.98
CA VAL A 93 14.82 -10.10 1.20
C VAL A 93 14.68 -11.05 2.39
N ILE A 94 15.23 -12.25 2.21
CA ILE A 94 15.43 -13.20 3.31
C ILE A 94 16.93 -13.21 3.58
N PRO A 95 17.40 -12.70 4.73
CA PRO A 95 18.83 -12.68 5.04
C PRO A 95 19.43 -14.08 5.10
N SER A 96 20.70 -14.22 4.75
CA SER A 96 21.42 -15.47 4.86
C SER A 96 21.37 -16.02 6.28
N GLY A 97 21.09 -17.32 6.43
CA GLY A 97 20.97 -17.94 7.73
C GLY A 97 19.61 -17.78 8.37
N LYS A 98 18.68 -17.07 7.73
CA LYS A 98 17.33 -16.85 8.24
C LYS A 98 16.27 -17.55 7.39
N GLU A 99 16.65 -18.63 6.74
CA GLU A 99 15.79 -19.32 5.78
C GLU A 99 15.14 -20.58 6.36
N THR A 100 15.50 -20.94 7.58
CA THR A 100 14.96 -22.14 8.22
C THR A 100 13.72 -21.81 9.04
N ARG A 101 12.91 -22.84 9.32
CA ARG A 101 11.67 -22.67 10.07
C ARG A 101 11.88 -22.07 11.46
N THR A 102 12.98 -22.43 12.13
CA THR A 102 13.27 -21.99 13.49
C THR A 102 13.89 -20.60 13.56
N ASP A 103 14.54 -20.17 12.49
CA ASP A 103 15.25 -18.89 12.45
C ASP A 103 14.73 -17.98 11.34
N PHE A 104 13.51 -18.19 10.86
CA PHE A 104 12.99 -17.46 9.72
C PHE A 104 12.89 -15.98 9.99
N GLN A 105 13.35 -15.19 9.04
CA GLN A 105 13.22 -13.74 9.05
C GLN A 105 13.23 -13.24 7.62
N ALA A 106 12.30 -12.35 7.31
CA ALA A 106 12.24 -11.72 5.99
C ALA A 106 11.91 -10.25 6.16
N THR A 107 12.39 -9.44 5.26
CA THR A 107 12.11 -8.00 5.24
C THR A 107 11.44 -7.62 3.94
N ALA A 108 10.58 -6.61 4.00
CA ALA A 108 9.92 -6.06 2.83
C ALA A 108 9.80 -4.56 2.94
N LYS A 109 10.00 -3.88 1.82
CA LYS A 109 9.88 -2.44 1.71
C LYS A 109 9.25 -2.08 0.39
N HIS A 110 8.24 -1.22 0.42
CA HIS A 110 7.67 -0.68 -0.81
C HIS A 110 8.57 0.42 -1.36
N SER A 111 8.72 0.49 -2.67
CA SER A 111 9.60 1.47 -3.33
C SER A 111 9.20 2.92 -3.03
N SER A 112 7.93 3.16 -2.75
CA SER A 112 7.41 4.49 -2.45
C SER A 112 7.24 4.76 -0.94
N SER A 113 7.75 3.88 -0.08
CA SER A 113 7.72 4.05 1.37
C SER A 113 9.12 3.99 1.94
N ASP A 114 9.36 4.73 3.02
CA ASP A 114 10.63 4.70 3.74
C ASP A 114 10.67 3.62 4.83
N LYS A 115 9.55 2.96 5.07
CA LYS A 115 9.44 1.96 6.14
C LYS A 115 9.76 0.58 5.63
N THR A 116 10.60 -0.13 6.39
CA THR A 116 10.91 -1.53 6.16
C THR A 116 10.25 -2.37 7.24
N TYR A 117 9.56 -3.42 6.84
CA TYR A 117 8.89 -4.33 7.76
C TYR A 117 9.62 -5.66 7.79
N THR A 118 9.61 -6.30 8.96
CA THR A 118 10.29 -7.58 9.18
C THR A 118 9.30 -8.55 9.79
N ILE A 119 9.26 -9.76 9.25
CA ILE A 119 8.49 -10.87 9.81
C ILE A 119 9.45 -11.89 10.42
N ASP A 120 9.09 -12.44 11.57
CA ASP A 120 9.93 -13.40 12.27
C ASP A 120 9.39 -14.83 12.13
N GLU A 121 10.04 -15.78 12.81
CA GLU A 121 9.70 -17.21 12.72
C GLU A 121 8.32 -17.53 13.32
N LYS A 122 7.77 -16.62 14.09
CA LYS A 122 6.44 -16.77 14.68
C LYS A 122 5.33 -16.14 13.84
N GLY A 123 5.71 -15.46 12.74
CA GLY A 123 4.75 -14.77 11.91
C GLY A 123 4.43 -13.35 12.38
N ASN A 124 5.18 -12.82 13.33
CA ASN A 124 4.99 -11.46 13.83
C ASN A 124 5.68 -10.45 12.91
N ILE A 125 4.97 -9.40 12.55
CA ILE A 125 5.49 -8.35 11.67
C ILE A 125 5.77 -7.09 12.50
N ARG A 126 6.94 -6.51 12.30
CA ARG A 126 7.36 -5.28 12.99
C ARG A 126 7.67 -4.16 12.03
#